data_c8df067f5960cb29639f39829b520bda
#
_entry.id   c8df067f5960cb29639f39829b520bda
#
_cell.length_a   1.000
_cell.length_b   1.000
_cell.length_c   1.000
_cell.angle_alpha   90.00
_cell.angle_beta   90.00
_cell.angle_gamma   90.00
#
_symmetry.space_group_name_H-M   'P 1'
#
loop_
_entity.id
_entity.type
_entity.pdbx_description
1 polymer ?
#
loop_
_entity_poly.entity_id
_entity_poly.type
_entity_poly.pdbx_seq_one_letter_code
_entity_poly.pdbx_strand_id
1 'polypeptide(L)'
;CIRDSHSLVPVDKHYCKPWCIVIGKACVYMPVYFVMGFWVFFIVPRIFSLTQIGAKSELMVFLFPFLLACVFFAITASFLSREREQPFLLFVFTSVPLMFISGISWPKEGIAGYWIALSKIFPSTHGIDGFVKMNNMGATLGEVLPEYLNLWILAIIYFILACLLYYREIVKSRKVRS
;
A
#
# COMPACT_ATOMS: atom_id res chain seq x y z
N CYS A 1 -34.78 9.77 1.34
CA CYS A 1 -33.66 9.30 2.14
C CYS A 1 -32.33 9.81 1.62
N ILE A 2 -32.06 11.07 1.85
CA ILE A 2 -30.81 11.69 1.54
C ILE A 2 -30.03 11.63 2.79
N ARG A 3 -29.14 10.68 2.87
CA ARG A 3 -28.51 10.76 3.99
C ARG A 3 -27.18 10.47 4.03
N ASP A 4 -26.41 11.13 4.50
CA ASP A 4 -25.16 10.93 5.17
C ASP A 4 -24.09 10.32 4.31
N SER A 5 -23.73 11.05 3.23
CA SER A 5 -22.52 10.82 2.45
C SER A 5 -21.21 11.00 3.27
N HIS A 6 -21.35 11.30 4.57
CA HIS A 6 -20.20 11.50 5.47
C HIS A 6 -19.91 10.32 6.40
N SER A 7 -20.72 9.26 6.40
CA SER A 7 -20.41 8.07 7.18
C SER A 7 -19.74 7.03 6.30
N LEU A 8 -18.41 6.97 6.34
CA LEU A 8 -17.60 5.91 5.72
C LEU A 8 -17.85 4.52 6.32
N VAL A 9 -18.72 4.44 7.33
CA VAL A 9 -19.03 3.20 8.05
C VAL A 9 -20.54 3.00 8.04
N PRO A 10 -21.09 1.90 7.49
CA PRO A 10 -22.48 1.54 7.69
C PRO A 10 -22.69 1.25 9.17
N VAL A 11 -23.45 2.14 9.83
CA VAL A 11 -23.74 2.03 11.27
C VAL A 11 -24.91 1.09 11.49
N ASP A 12 -24.73 -0.18 11.15
CA ASP A 12 -25.63 -1.23 11.57
C ASP A 12 -25.19 -1.84 12.89
N LYS A 13 -26.17 -2.15 13.76
CA LYS A 13 -25.99 -2.68 15.11
C LYS A 13 -25.08 -3.90 15.25
N HIS A 14 -24.70 -4.54 14.14
CA HIS A 14 -23.94 -5.79 14.11
C HIS A 14 -22.42 -5.61 13.92
N TYR A 15 -21.95 -4.43 13.52
CA TYR A 15 -20.51 -4.20 13.29
C TYR A 15 -19.83 -3.60 14.53
N CYS A 16 -19.68 -4.42 15.57
CA CYS A 16 -19.00 -3.99 16.81
C CYS A 16 -17.46 -4.10 16.75
N LYS A 17 -16.88 -4.73 15.71
CA LYS A 17 -15.44 -4.99 15.64
C LYS A 17 -14.82 -4.29 14.45
N PRO A 18 -13.95 -3.27 14.66
CA PRO A 18 -13.28 -2.54 13.57
C PRO A 18 -12.43 -3.45 12.68
N TRP A 19 -11.88 -4.50 13.24
CA TRP A 19 -11.04 -5.50 12.55
C TRP A 19 -11.78 -6.19 11.39
N CYS A 20 -13.05 -6.55 11.61
CA CYS A 20 -13.85 -7.21 10.56
C CYS A 20 -14.08 -6.29 9.37
N ILE A 21 -14.23 -4.99 9.59
CA ILE A 21 -14.42 -4.00 8.53
C ILE A 21 -13.13 -3.86 7.70
N VAL A 22 -11.98 -3.73 8.37
CA VAL A 22 -10.69 -3.59 7.70
C VAL A 22 -10.35 -4.84 6.90
N ILE A 23 -10.51 -6.03 7.48
CA ILE A 23 -10.26 -7.30 6.81
C ILE A 23 -11.24 -7.50 5.65
N GLY A 24 -12.53 -7.22 5.85
CA GLY A 24 -13.53 -7.32 4.78
C GLY A 24 -13.20 -6.45 3.57
N LYS A 25 -12.79 -5.20 3.80
CA LYS A 25 -12.32 -4.32 2.72
C LYS A 25 -11.03 -4.85 2.08
N ALA A 26 -10.07 -5.31 2.87
CA ALA A 26 -8.84 -5.87 2.35
C ALA A 26 -9.11 -7.11 1.48
N CYS A 27 -10.02 -8.00 1.89
CA CYS A 27 -10.41 -9.16 1.10
C CYS A 27 -11.06 -8.83 -0.25
N VAL A 28 -11.71 -7.68 -0.37
CA VAL A 28 -12.29 -7.23 -1.64
C VAL A 28 -11.21 -6.58 -2.54
N TYR A 29 -10.35 -5.74 -1.97
CA TYR A 29 -9.33 -5.03 -2.75
C TYR A 29 -8.14 -5.92 -3.14
N MET A 30 -7.75 -6.87 -2.28
CA MET A 30 -6.59 -7.72 -2.50
C MET A 30 -6.65 -8.52 -3.82
N PRO A 31 -7.77 -9.21 -4.17
CA PRO A 31 -7.87 -9.92 -5.45
C PRO A 31 -7.74 -8.98 -6.65
N VAL A 32 -8.36 -7.79 -6.59
CA VAL A 32 -8.29 -6.81 -7.68
C VAL A 32 -6.85 -6.35 -7.90
N TYR A 33 -6.16 -5.96 -6.84
CA TYR A 33 -4.75 -5.56 -6.94
C TYR A 33 -3.83 -6.71 -7.33
N PHE A 34 -4.15 -7.94 -6.91
CA PHE A 34 -3.39 -9.11 -7.28
C PHE A 34 -3.49 -9.40 -8.79
N VAL A 35 -4.70 -9.34 -9.35
CA VAL A 35 -4.92 -9.49 -10.80
C VAL A 35 -4.20 -8.39 -11.59
N MET A 36 -4.32 -7.14 -11.16
CA MET A 36 -3.62 -6.01 -11.78
C MET A 36 -2.10 -6.12 -11.65
N GLY A 37 -1.60 -6.49 -10.49
CA GLY A 37 -0.18 -6.72 -10.25
C GLY A 37 0.36 -7.87 -11.12
N PHE A 38 -0.36 -8.97 -11.20
CA PHE A 38 -0.01 -10.08 -12.08
C PHE A 38 0.08 -9.63 -13.54
N TRP A 39 -0.91 -8.87 -14.00
CA TRP A 39 -0.90 -8.31 -15.35
C TRP A 39 0.34 -7.45 -15.61
N VAL A 40 0.61 -6.48 -14.74
CA VAL A 40 1.71 -5.52 -14.90
C VAL A 40 3.08 -6.19 -14.79
N PHE A 41 3.26 -7.11 -13.86
CA PHE A 41 4.59 -7.69 -13.60
C PHE A 41 4.92 -8.92 -14.47
N PHE A 42 3.93 -9.61 -15.02
CA PHE A 42 4.14 -10.83 -15.80
C PHE A 42 3.73 -10.73 -17.27
N ILE A 43 2.62 -10.06 -17.55
CA ILE A 43 2.10 -9.99 -18.93
C ILE A 43 2.73 -8.84 -19.69
N VAL A 44 2.79 -7.65 -19.12
CA VAL A 44 3.37 -6.47 -19.79
C VAL A 44 4.83 -6.69 -20.20
N PRO A 45 5.74 -7.18 -19.33
CA PRO A 45 7.13 -7.44 -19.74
C PRO A 45 7.24 -8.47 -20.85
N ARG A 46 6.33 -9.44 -20.89
CA ARG A 46 6.31 -10.45 -21.95
C ARG A 46 5.88 -9.88 -23.30
N ILE A 47 4.90 -8.97 -23.31
CA ILE A 47 4.45 -8.29 -24.53
C ILE A 47 5.56 -7.41 -25.10
N PHE A 48 6.26 -6.67 -24.25
CA PHE A 48 7.35 -5.76 -24.65
C PHE A 48 8.72 -6.44 -24.75
N SER A 49 8.79 -7.77 -24.61
CA SER A 49 10.03 -8.54 -24.65
C SER A 49 11.12 -8.01 -23.70
N LEU A 50 10.70 -7.48 -22.54
CA LEU A 50 11.63 -6.98 -21.54
C LEU A 50 12.34 -8.15 -20.86
N THR A 51 13.66 -8.05 -20.76
CA THR A 51 14.50 -9.08 -20.12
C THR A 51 14.23 -9.09 -18.62
N GLN A 52 13.73 -10.19 -18.11
CA GLN A 52 13.56 -10.45 -16.68
C GLN A 52 14.55 -11.55 -16.27
N ILE A 53 15.52 -11.20 -15.44
CA ILE A 53 16.59 -12.12 -15.00
C ILE A 53 16.13 -12.92 -13.77
N GLY A 54 15.28 -12.33 -12.93
CA GLY A 54 14.84 -12.92 -11.67
C GLY A 54 13.88 -14.10 -11.80
N ALA A 55 13.88 -14.96 -10.78
CA ALA A 55 12.96 -16.09 -10.69
C ALA A 55 11.53 -15.59 -10.48
N LYS A 56 10.62 -15.90 -11.40
CA LYS A 56 9.22 -15.45 -11.40
C LYS A 56 8.45 -15.91 -10.16
N SER A 57 8.77 -17.08 -9.62
CA SER A 57 8.17 -17.63 -8.42
C SER A 57 8.49 -16.80 -7.18
N GLU A 58 9.74 -16.38 -7.03
CA GLU A 58 10.18 -15.55 -5.91
C GLU A 58 9.57 -14.14 -5.98
N LEU A 59 9.46 -13.59 -7.18
CA LEU A 59 8.80 -12.31 -7.41
C LEU A 59 7.32 -12.35 -7.01
N MET A 60 6.63 -13.48 -7.26
CA MET A 60 5.23 -13.68 -6.83
C MET A 60 5.10 -13.68 -5.30
N VAL A 61 6.03 -14.35 -4.61
CA VAL A 61 6.05 -14.37 -3.14
C VAL A 61 6.32 -12.97 -2.57
N PHE A 62 7.21 -12.21 -3.20
CA PHE A 62 7.50 -10.83 -2.82
C PHE A 62 6.32 -9.88 -3.06
N LEU A 63 5.56 -10.10 -4.14
CA LEU A 63 4.43 -9.27 -4.53
C LEU A 63 3.31 -9.30 -3.48
N PHE A 64 3.11 -10.42 -2.80
CA PHE A 64 2.02 -10.59 -1.83
C PHE A 64 2.09 -9.59 -0.65
N PRO A 65 3.17 -9.51 0.15
CA PRO A 65 3.24 -8.53 1.25
C PRO A 65 3.29 -7.08 0.74
N PHE A 66 3.83 -6.85 -0.45
CA PHE A 66 3.82 -5.53 -1.06
C PHE A 66 2.40 -5.05 -1.33
N LEU A 67 1.56 -5.87 -2.00
CA LEU A 67 0.17 -5.52 -2.26
C LEU A 67 -0.64 -5.37 -0.96
N LEU A 68 -0.39 -6.24 0.02
CA LEU A 68 -1.05 -6.17 1.32
C LEU A 68 -0.72 -4.85 2.05
N ALA A 69 0.54 -4.45 2.06
CA ALA A 69 0.97 -3.17 2.64
C ALA A 69 0.33 -1.97 1.90
N CYS A 70 0.25 -2.01 0.58
CA CYS A 70 -0.41 -0.98 -0.23
C CYS A 70 -1.91 -0.88 0.06
N VAL A 71 -2.61 -2.01 0.22
CA VAL A 71 -4.04 -2.03 0.56
C VAL A 71 -4.29 -1.39 1.93
N PHE A 72 -3.53 -1.77 2.95
CA PHE A 72 -3.69 -1.19 4.28
C PHE A 72 -3.27 0.28 4.33
N PHE A 73 -2.24 0.66 3.61
CA PHE A 73 -1.87 2.06 3.43
C PHE A 73 -3.00 2.87 2.78
N ALA A 74 -3.59 2.36 1.70
CA ALA A 74 -4.71 3.02 1.02
C ALA A 74 -5.94 3.17 1.91
N ILE A 75 -6.29 2.13 2.69
CA ILE A 75 -7.39 2.18 3.66
C ILE A 75 -7.10 3.27 4.73
N THR A 76 -5.87 3.34 5.23
CA THR A 76 -5.46 4.35 6.20
C THR A 76 -5.50 5.75 5.61
N ALA A 77 -4.97 5.94 4.40
CA ALA A 77 -4.96 7.22 3.70
C ALA A 77 -6.36 7.73 3.37
N SER A 78 -7.33 6.83 3.16
CA SER A 78 -8.71 7.21 2.89
C SER A 78 -9.36 7.98 4.06
N PHE A 79 -8.88 7.79 5.30
CA PHE A 79 -9.34 8.57 6.45
C PHE A 79 -8.80 10.00 6.50
N LEU A 80 -7.67 10.25 5.86
CA LEU A 80 -7.08 11.58 5.77
C LEU A 80 -7.87 12.48 4.80
N SER A 81 -8.60 11.86 3.88
CA SER A 81 -9.34 12.54 2.83
C SER A 81 -10.80 12.74 3.24
N ARG A 82 -11.21 13.97 3.45
CA ARG A 82 -12.59 14.35 3.78
C ARG A 82 -13.47 14.56 2.54
N GLU A 83 -12.87 14.90 1.42
CA GLU A 83 -13.53 15.17 0.15
C GLU A 83 -13.15 14.14 -0.92
N ARG A 84 -14.01 13.91 -1.90
CA ARG A 84 -13.81 12.91 -2.95
C ARG A 84 -12.58 13.17 -3.82
N GLU A 85 -12.17 14.41 -3.96
CA GLU A 85 -11.07 14.84 -4.84
C GLU A 85 -9.70 14.83 -4.13
N GLN A 86 -9.68 14.96 -2.80
CA GLN A 86 -8.44 15.01 -2.01
C GLN A 86 -7.54 13.78 -2.17
N PRO A 87 -8.03 12.52 -2.24
CA PRO A 87 -7.17 11.35 -2.43
C PRO A 87 -6.40 11.40 -3.74
N PHE A 88 -7.02 11.90 -4.80
CA PHE A 88 -6.38 12.02 -6.10
C PHE A 88 -5.25 13.05 -6.08
N LEU A 89 -5.50 14.23 -5.52
CA LEU A 89 -4.48 15.27 -5.37
C LEU A 89 -3.32 14.79 -4.50
N LEU A 90 -3.62 14.17 -3.36
CA LEU A 90 -2.61 13.62 -2.47
C LEU A 90 -1.75 12.57 -3.18
N PHE A 91 -2.37 11.69 -3.97
CA PHE A 91 -1.66 10.67 -4.73
C PHE A 91 -0.74 11.31 -5.78
N VAL A 92 -1.22 12.26 -6.58
CA VAL A 92 -0.43 12.94 -7.62
C VAL A 92 0.75 13.70 -7.00
N PHE A 93 0.49 14.52 -5.97
CA PHE A 93 1.56 15.29 -5.32
C PHE A 93 2.58 14.44 -4.56
N THR A 94 2.20 13.25 -4.11
CA THR A 94 3.10 12.36 -3.39
C THR A 94 3.87 11.43 -4.33
N SER A 95 3.27 11.01 -5.44
CA SER A 95 3.88 10.05 -6.37
C SER A 95 5.13 10.60 -7.05
N VAL A 96 5.14 11.86 -7.44
CA VAL A 96 6.28 12.48 -8.12
C VAL A 96 7.52 12.57 -7.21
N PRO A 97 7.47 13.15 -5.99
CA PRO A 97 8.60 13.12 -5.07
C PRO A 97 9.06 11.70 -4.72
N LEU A 98 8.12 10.76 -4.50
CA LEU A 98 8.47 9.38 -4.19
C LEU A 98 9.21 8.68 -5.35
N MET A 99 8.86 8.96 -6.59
CA MET A 99 9.56 8.44 -7.76
C MET A 99 11.03 8.92 -7.80
N PHE A 100 11.28 10.18 -7.47
CA PHE A 100 12.65 10.71 -7.39
C PHE A 100 13.44 10.13 -6.22
N ILE A 101 12.82 9.99 -5.06
CA ILE A 101 13.47 9.49 -3.83
C ILE A 101 13.70 7.98 -3.88
N SER A 102 12.91 7.22 -4.66
CA SER A 102 13.08 5.76 -4.80
C SER A 102 14.39 5.34 -5.46
N GLY A 103 15.14 6.30 -6.02
CA GLY A 103 16.43 6.03 -6.66
C GLY A 103 16.35 5.54 -8.10
N ILE A 104 15.15 5.51 -8.70
CA ILE A 104 14.99 5.14 -10.12
C ILE A 104 15.48 6.26 -11.02
N SER A 105 15.10 7.50 -10.71
CA SER A 105 15.41 8.67 -11.54
C SER A 105 16.67 9.41 -11.10
N TRP A 106 17.10 9.25 -9.85
CA TRP A 106 18.25 9.93 -9.28
C TRP A 106 19.05 9.02 -8.34
N PRO A 107 20.39 9.03 -8.40
CA PRO A 107 21.24 8.24 -7.52
C PRO A 107 20.99 8.60 -6.05
N LYS A 108 20.87 7.60 -5.18
CA LYS A 108 20.55 7.79 -3.74
C LYS A 108 21.62 8.56 -2.98
N GLU A 109 22.87 8.53 -3.48
CA GLU A 109 24.00 9.23 -2.89
C GLU A 109 23.87 10.77 -2.90
N GLY A 110 23.05 11.31 -3.80
CA GLY A 110 22.75 12.75 -3.88
C GLY A 110 21.56 13.22 -3.07
N ILE A 111 20.86 12.31 -2.38
CA ILE A 111 19.62 12.63 -1.64
C ILE A 111 19.95 12.83 -0.15
N ALA A 112 19.48 13.94 0.42
CA ALA A 112 19.66 14.19 1.85
C ALA A 112 19.00 13.08 2.70
N GLY A 113 19.68 12.62 3.76
CA GLY A 113 19.30 11.45 4.55
C GLY A 113 17.89 11.50 5.15
N TYR A 114 17.36 12.69 5.44
CA TYR A 114 15.99 12.85 5.97
C TYR A 114 14.91 12.50 4.91
N TRP A 115 15.16 12.74 3.63
CA TRP A 115 14.27 12.34 2.55
C TRP A 115 14.23 10.82 2.39
N ILE A 116 15.40 10.17 2.51
CA ILE A 116 15.52 8.72 2.48
C ILE A 116 14.77 8.10 3.68
N ALA A 117 14.89 8.71 4.87
CA ALA A 117 14.15 8.25 6.04
C ALA A 117 12.63 8.38 5.86
N LEU A 118 12.16 9.50 5.30
CA LEU A 118 10.74 9.73 5.01
C LEU A 118 10.21 8.74 3.98
N SER A 119 10.96 8.42 2.94
CA SER A 119 10.54 7.49 1.90
C SER A 119 10.32 6.06 2.42
N LYS A 120 11.03 5.65 3.48
CA LYS A 120 10.88 4.33 4.10
C LYS A 120 9.52 4.11 4.76
N ILE A 121 8.76 5.17 5.04
CA ILE A 121 7.38 5.08 5.54
C ILE A 121 6.45 4.54 4.45
N PHE A 122 6.75 4.80 3.18
CA PHE A 122 5.90 4.39 2.08
C PHE A 122 6.23 2.96 1.61
N PRO A 123 5.23 2.08 1.49
CA PRO A 123 5.46 0.70 1.02
C PRO A 123 6.01 0.66 -0.41
N SER A 124 5.72 1.68 -1.24
CA SER A 124 6.21 1.79 -2.61
C SER A 124 7.75 1.80 -2.69
N THR A 125 8.45 2.46 -1.77
CA THR A 125 9.92 2.53 -1.78
C THR A 125 10.55 1.15 -1.61
N HIS A 126 10.09 0.37 -0.62
CA HIS A 126 10.58 -0.99 -0.40
C HIS A 126 10.16 -1.94 -1.53
N GLY A 127 8.94 -1.75 -2.07
CA GLY A 127 8.46 -2.53 -3.21
C GLY A 127 9.29 -2.31 -4.46
N ILE A 128 9.62 -1.06 -4.78
CA ILE A 128 10.45 -0.70 -5.93
C ILE A 128 11.88 -1.22 -5.75
N ASP A 129 12.51 -1.00 -4.60
CA ASP A 129 13.87 -1.45 -4.32
C ASP A 129 13.98 -2.98 -4.43
N GLY A 130 13.05 -3.71 -3.84
CA GLY A 130 13.01 -5.17 -3.94
C GLY A 130 12.74 -5.65 -5.35
N PHE A 131 11.79 -5.05 -6.06
CA PHE A 131 11.49 -5.39 -7.45
C PHE A 131 12.69 -5.19 -8.38
N VAL A 132 13.36 -4.04 -8.30
CA VAL A 132 14.53 -3.73 -9.14
C VAL A 132 15.67 -4.73 -8.88
N LYS A 133 15.95 -5.04 -7.61
CA LYS A 133 16.98 -6.03 -7.26
C LYS A 133 16.63 -7.41 -7.80
N MET A 134 15.40 -7.88 -7.61
CA MET A 134 14.99 -9.20 -8.08
C MET A 134 14.89 -9.29 -9.61
N ASN A 135 14.26 -8.30 -10.24
CA ASN A 135 13.96 -8.34 -11.66
C ASN A 135 15.18 -8.00 -12.54
N ASN A 136 15.97 -6.99 -12.18
CA ASN A 136 17.04 -6.46 -13.02
C ASN A 136 18.42 -7.02 -12.62
N MET A 137 18.62 -7.33 -11.33
CA MET A 137 19.90 -7.85 -10.83
C MET A 137 19.87 -9.37 -10.60
N GLY A 138 18.69 -10.01 -10.74
CA GLY A 138 18.54 -11.44 -10.51
C GLY A 138 18.72 -11.86 -9.06
N ALA A 139 18.55 -10.93 -8.11
CA ALA A 139 18.67 -11.21 -6.69
C ALA A 139 17.62 -12.22 -6.23
N THR A 140 18.04 -13.14 -5.36
CA THR A 140 17.15 -14.12 -4.73
C THR A 140 16.33 -13.50 -3.61
N LEU A 141 15.21 -14.14 -3.22
CA LEU A 141 14.39 -13.67 -2.12
C LEU A 141 15.20 -13.52 -0.81
N GLY A 142 16.22 -14.35 -0.60
CA GLY A 142 17.12 -14.25 0.55
C GLY A 142 17.94 -12.95 0.60
N GLU A 143 18.34 -12.44 -0.56
CA GLU A 143 19.12 -11.19 -0.66
C GLU A 143 18.23 -9.94 -0.50
N VAL A 144 16.94 -10.08 -0.77
CA VAL A 144 15.93 -9.01 -0.62
C VAL A 144 15.14 -9.14 0.69
N LEU A 145 15.61 -10.02 1.58
CA LEU A 145 14.95 -10.29 2.87
C LEU A 145 14.69 -9.02 3.71
N PRO A 146 15.61 -8.04 3.81
CA PRO A 146 15.34 -6.82 4.57
C PRO A 146 14.17 -6.01 3.99
N GLU A 147 14.05 -5.87 2.68
CA GLU A 147 12.92 -5.18 2.04
C GLU A 147 11.62 -5.96 2.24
N TYR A 148 11.66 -7.28 2.13
CA TYR A 148 10.53 -8.18 2.36
C TYR A 148 10.01 -8.08 3.80
N LEU A 149 10.90 -8.11 4.79
CA LEU A 149 10.52 -7.95 6.21
C LEU A 149 9.97 -6.55 6.50
N ASN A 150 10.55 -5.50 5.92
CA ASN A 150 10.05 -4.14 6.06
C ASN A 150 8.63 -4.00 5.51
N LEU A 151 8.30 -4.66 4.41
CA LEU A 151 6.93 -4.68 3.87
C LEU A 151 5.93 -5.34 4.83
N TRP A 152 6.31 -6.45 5.48
CA TRP A 152 5.47 -7.09 6.50
C TRP A 152 5.27 -6.19 7.72
N ILE A 153 6.33 -5.55 8.21
CA ILE A 153 6.26 -4.60 9.32
C ILE A 153 5.33 -3.44 8.97
N LEU A 154 5.48 -2.85 7.80
CA LEU A 154 4.62 -1.77 7.32
C LEU A 154 3.15 -2.23 7.18
N ALA A 155 2.90 -3.42 6.65
CA ALA A 155 1.55 -3.97 6.55
C ALA A 155 0.88 -4.08 7.93
N ILE A 156 1.61 -4.57 8.95
CA ILE A 156 1.12 -4.67 10.32
C ILE A 156 0.86 -3.29 10.92
N ILE A 157 1.78 -2.34 10.75
CA ILE A 157 1.64 -0.98 11.27
C ILE A 157 0.40 -0.31 10.66
N TYR A 158 0.23 -0.37 9.35
CA TYR A 158 -0.93 0.23 8.68
C TYR A 158 -2.24 -0.48 9.00
N PHE A 159 -2.20 -1.79 9.21
CA PHE A 159 -3.38 -2.53 9.69
C PHE A 159 -3.82 -2.05 11.07
N ILE A 160 -2.90 -1.94 12.02
CA ILE A 160 -3.19 -1.42 13.37
C ILE A 160 -3.72 0.01 13.29
N LEU A 161 -3.08 0.86 12.50
CA LEU A 161 -3.47 2.26 12.34
C LEU A 161 -4.87 2.37 11.72
N ALA A 162 -5.18 1.58 10.70
CA ALA A 162 -6.51 1.51 10.12
C ALA A 162 -7.56 1.10 11.16
N CYS A 163 -7.29 0.06 11.95
CA CYS A 163 -8.20 -0.40 13.01
C CYS A 163 -8.46 0.68 14.06
N LEU A 164 -7.41 1.43 14.45
CA LEU A 164 -7.55 2.53 15.41
C LEU A 164 -8.39 3.68 14.85
N LEU A 165 -8.21 4.03 13.57
CA LEU A 165 -9.00 5.07 12.92
C LEU A 165 -10.47 4.67 12.81
N TYR A 166 -10.77 3.42 12.41
CA TYR A 166 -12.13 2.90 12.40
C TYR A 166 -12.76 2.90 13.79
N TYR A 167 -12.02 2.50 14.81
CA TYR A 167 -12.50 2.53 16.19
C TYR A 167 -12.88 3.95 16.62
N ARG A 168 -12.03 4.94 16.32
CA ARG A 168 -12.33 6.35 16.63
C ARG A 168 -13.58 6.85 15.92
N GLU A 169 -13.79 6.51 14.65
CA GLU A 169 -15.01 6.93 13.92
C GLU A 169 -16.27 6.24 14.46
N ILE A 170 -16.20 4.97 14.84
CA ILE A 170 -17.33 4.26 15.48
C ILE A 170 -17.71 4.90 16.81
N VAL A 171 -16.72 5.24 17.64
CA VAL A 171 -16.95 5.89 18.94
C VAL A 171 -17.55 7.29 18.76
N LYS A 172 -17.04 8.06 17.78
CA LYS A 172 -17.54 9.41 17.47
C LYS A 172 -18.98 9.38 16.98
N SER A 173 -19.33 8.45 16.10
CA SER A 173 -20.70 8.33 15.59
C SER A 173 -21.70 7.85 16.66
N ARG A 174 -21.27 7.07 17.65
CA ARG A 174 -22.10 6.72 18.80
C ARG A 174 -22.40 7.94 19.70
N LYS A 175 -21.41 8.82 19.89
CA LYS A 175 -21.54 10.01 20.75
C LYS A 175 -22.46 11.09 20.17
N VAL A 176 -22.64 11.11 18.87
CA VAL A 176 -23.56 12.06 18.18
C VAL A 176 -25.01 11.57 18.22
N ARG A 177 -25.22 10.28 18.52
CA ARG A 177 -26.54 9.65 18.57
C ARG A 177 -27.16 9.55 19.98
N SER A 178 -26.40 9.78 21.04
CA SER A 178 -26.88 9.86 22.41
C SER A 178 -27.15 11.33 22.79
#